data_f0b23520bbc367f65dd2a07f01b8759f
#
_entry.id   f0b23520bbc367f65dd2a07f01b8759f
#
_cell.length_a   1.000
_cell.length_b   1.000
_cell.length_c   1.000
_cell.angle_alpha   90.00
_cell.angle_beta   90.00
_cell.angle_gamma   90.00
#
_symmetry.space_group_name_H-M   'P 1'
#
loop_
_entity.id
_entity.type
_entity.pdbx_description
1 polymer ?
#
loop_
_entity_poly.entity_id
_entity_poly.type
_entity_poly.pdbx_seq_one_letter_code
_entity_poly.pdbx_strand_id
1 'polypeptide(L)'
;MARKRKGGEGTIRQRTDGRWEGRYVIGYDDKGYPKTKNVLAKTKRECAEKLQKLKEELGGIKSDKVKPDMRFGDWLEYWYETHAKPKIRPTTQLGYESRIRLHIIPEIGNIPLNKLTQNYLQQFYARLKKNGRKTLTERFGEGLSDRMVRMCHATCRSALEKAVQDGLIRTNPAIGCKLPSKRAREMQVLDRDELQRFLIQAQAEGYYELFLLDLATGLRRGELMALQWEDLNFETGVLNVNKQVYQVNGELQFSEPKTKNSIRKIVLPLSVVEVLKEYKKTVDSRWMFPSPVKEDRPITPGVVRKRLQLILEHAGCKHVRFHDLRHTFATLALQNGMDVKTLSTMLGHVSAATTLDIYTHITDDMQRTAAANIDRGIGKAAPPEGNSEPGRETAPASPEKLRMTDFQPVLPTRRRAGTGCITQINDHLFEGRYSPMWIDGKKHSRNVYAHTREECEEKLKVLIVEMKSELAELKKQKAKAESQTQPPDGKKSNKAGKSK
;
A
#
# COMPACT_ATOMS: atom_id res chain seq x y z
N MET A 1 16.12 -9.86 17.23
CA MET A 1 15.45 -8.78 17.97
C MET A 1 14.00 -9.15 18.22
N ALA A 2 13.53 -9.15 19.47
CA ALA A 2 12.17 -9.52 19.82
C ALA A 2 11.18 -8.48 19.26
N ARG A 3 10.18 -8.93 18.50
CA ARG A 3 9.10 -8.10 17.96
C ARG A 3 8.36 -7.40 19.10
N LYS A 4 8.39 -6.06 19.17
CA LYS A 4 7.54 -5.28 20.06
C LYS A 4 6.08 -5.58 19.75
N ARG A 5 5.33 -6.10 20.72
CA ARG A 5 3.88 -6.30 20.61
C ARG A 5 3.14 -4.99 20.56
N LYS A 6 1.96 -5.01 19.93
CA LYS A 6 1.10 -3.84 19.79
C LYS A 6 0.56 -3.37 21.15
N GLY A 7 0.37 -2.05 21.30
CA GLY A 7 -0.38 -1.50 22.43
C GLY A 7 -1.79 -2.09 22.49
N GLY A 8 -2.21 -2.56 23.66
CA GLY A 8 -3.50 -3.23 23.86
C GLY A 8 -3.48 -4.76 23.80
N GLU A 9 -2.39 -5.39 23.29
CA GLU A 9 -2.26 -6.85 23.29
C GLU A 9 -1.77 -7.43 24.62
N GLY A 10 -1.41 -6.59 25.59
CA GLY A 10 -0.74 -6.97 26.81
C GLY A 10 0.71 -7.38 26.56
N THR A 11 1.50 -7.48 27.59
CA THR A 11 2.90 -7.90 27.53
C THR A 11 3.06 -9.24 28.21
N ILE A 12 3.89 -10.12 27.64
CA ILE A 12 4.30 -11.37 28.28
C ILE A 12 5.82 -11.32 28.42
N ARG A 13 6.30 -11.47 29.65
CA ARG A 13 7.72 -11.53 29.97
C ARG A 13 8.03 -12.71 30.88
N GLN A 14 9.25 -13.19 30.87
CA GLN A 14 9.74 -14.13 31.85
C GLN A 14 10.29 -13.34 33.04
N ARG A 15 9.94 -13.76 34.25
CA ARG A 15 10.44 -13.21 35.50
C ARG A 15 11.76 -13.88 35.89
N THR A 16 12.46 -13.28 36.82
CA THR A 16 13.71 -13.83 37.38
C THR A 16 13.50 -15.15 38.12
N ASP A 17 12.26 -15.41 38.60
CA ASP A 17 11.87 -16.66 39.26
C ASP A 17 11.49 -17.78 38.25
N GLY A 18 11.75 -17.58 36.94
CA GLY A 18 11.49 -18.55 35.87
C GLY A 18 10.05 -18.62 35.38
N ARG A 19 9.08 -18.04 36.09
CA ARG A 19 7.67 -18.00 35.69
C ARG A 19 7.42 -16.95 34.62
N TRP A 20 6.36 -17.15 33.83
CA TRP A 20 5.89 -16.20 32.82
C TRP A 20 4.81 -15.31 33.39
N GLU A 21 4.98 -14.00 33.21
CA GLU A 21 4.02 -12.96 33.63
C GLU A 21 3.42 -12.31 32.40
N GLY A 22 2.07 -12.37 32.32
CA GLY A 22 1.25 -11.64 31.37
C GLY A 22 0.66 -10.41 32.04
N ARG A 23 0.82 -9.22 31.45
CA ARG A 23 0.27 -7.96 31.96
C ARG A 23 -0.75 -7.41 30.99
N TYR A 24 -1.92 -7.06 31.47
CA TYR A 24 -2.95 -6.36 30.72
C TYR A 24 -3.28 -5.03 31.38
N VAL A 25 -3.21 -3.95 30.58
CA VAL A 25 -3.50 -2.59 31.08
C VAL A 25 -5.02 -2.44 31.16
N ILE A 26 -5.56 -2.22 32.37
CA ILE A 26 -6.99 -2.07 32.65
C ILE A 26 -7.41 -0.59 32.79
N GLY A 27 -6.46 0.34 32.78
CA GLY A 27 -6.69 1.78 32.93
C GLY A 27 -5.40 2.49 33.32
N TYR A 28 -5.51 3.76 33.66
CA TYR A 28 -4.40 4.59 34.13
C TYR A 28 -4.77 5.20 35.48
N ASP A 29 -3.79 5.45 36.34
CA ASP A 29 -4.00 6.15 37.60
C ASP A 29 -4.12 7.67 37.38
N ASP A 30 -4.33 8.41 38.49
CA ASP A 30 -4.50 9.87 38.43
C ASP A 30 -3.22 10.61 38.01
N LYS A 31 -2.08 9.93 38.06
CA LYS A 31 -0.77 10.43 37.62
C LYS A 31 -0.41 9.96 36.21
N GLY A 32 -1.29 9.23 35.53
CA GLY A 32 -1.08 8.73 34.15
C GLY A 32 -0.31 7.42 34.03
N TYR A 33 0.01 6.72 35.15
CA TYR A 33 0.64 5.42 35.12
C TYR A 33 -0.36 4.30 34.81
N PRO A 34 0.01 3.30 34.00
CA PRO A 34 -0.90 2.22 33.64
C PRO A 34 -1.22 1.31 34.85
N LYS A 35 -2.49 1.19 35.20
CA LYS A 35 -2.99 0.15 36.10
C LYS A 35 -3.05 -1.15 35.32
N THR A 36 -2.37 -2.20 35.82
CA THR A 36 -2.31 -3.49 35.16
C THR A 36 -2.90 -4.59 36.02
N LYS A 37 -3.60 -5.54 35.38
CA LYS A 37 -3.83 -6.87 35.93
C LYS A 37 -2.83 -7.84 35.34
N ASN A 38 -2.30 -8.71 36.21
CA ASN A 38 -1.25 -9.63 35.85
C ASN A 38 -1.76 -11.08 36.00
N VAL A 39 -1.29 -11.96 35.10
CA VAL A 39 -1.47 -13.41 35.20
C VAL A 39 -0.10 -14.06 35.26
N LEU A 40 0.03 -15.13 36.00
CA LEU A 40 1.26 -15.91 36.14
C LEU A 40 1.03 -17.34 35.66
N ALA A 41 2.03 -17.90 35.00
CA ALA A 41 2.01 -19.27 34.50
C ALA A 41 3.43 -19.87 34.49
N LYS A 42 3.51 -21.21 34.47
CA LYS A 42 4.79 -21.92 34.38
C LYS A 42 5.36 -21.90 32.97
N THR A 43 4.50 -21.87 31.94
CA THR A 43 4.92 -21.83 30.54
C THR A 43 4.42 -20.57 29.85
N LYS A 44 5.11 -20.17 28.78
CA LYS A 44 4.73 -19.03 27.94
C LYS A 44 3.37 -19.20 27.27
N ARG A 45 3.06 -20.44 26.85
CA ARG A 45 1.78 -20.80 26.22
C ARG A 45 0.62 -20.65 27.19
N GLU A 46 0.73 -21.25 28.36
CA GLU A 46 -0.26 -21.13 29.44
C GLU A 46 -0.47 -19.66 29.86
N CYS A 47 0.60 -18.89 29.93
CA CYS A 47 0.51 -17.45 30.23
C CYS A 47 -0.26 -16.68 29.14
N ALA A 48 -0.07 -17.04 27.87
CA ALA A 48 -0.79 -16.44 26.76
C ALA A 48 -2.29 -16.79 26.81
N GLU A 49 -2.64 -18.03 27.10
CA GLU A 49 -4.01 -18.50 27.25
C GLU A 49 -4.72 -17.82 28.44
N LYS A 50 -4.07 -17.77 29.61
CA LYS A 50 -4.58 -17.06 30.78
C LYS A 50 -4.74 -15.54 30.52
N LEU A 51 -3.80 -14.95 29.81
CA LEU A 51 -3.88 -13.53 29.43
C LEU A 51 -5.03 -13.28 28.44
N GLN A 52 -5.30 -14.22 27.54
CA GLN A 52 -6.43 -14.15 26.61
C GLN A 52 -7.78 -14.26 27.36
N LYS A 53 -7.92 -15.21 28.28
CA LYS A 53 -9.10 -15.33 29.14
C LYS A 53 -9.32 -14.07 29.99
N LEU A 54 -8.25 -13.52 30.58
CA LEU A 54 -8.32 -12.26 31.32
C LEU A 54 -8.79 -11.09 30.44
N LYS A 55 -8.39 -11.07 29.18
CA LYS A 55 -8.87 -10.07 28.20
C LYS A 55 -10.35 -10.24 27.89
N GLU A 56 -10.81 -11.47 27.69
CA GLU A 56 -12.21 -11.77 27.42
C GLU A 56 -13.11 -11.43 28.61
N GLU A 57 -12.65 -11.71 29.83
CA GLU A 57 -13.33 -11.33 31.08
C GLU A 57 -13.37 -9.81 31.29
N LEU A 58 -12.31 -9.09 30.93
CA LEU A 58 -12.15 -7.65 31.11
C LEU A 58 -12.46 -6.84 29.84
N GLY A 59 -12.54 -7.53 28.70
CA GLY A 59 -12.53 -6.92 27.35
C GLY A 59 -13.89 -6.46 26.84
N GLY A 60 -14.93 -6.50 27.66
CA GLY A 60 -16.18 -5.83 27.38
C GLY A 60 -16.51 -4.88 28.50
N ILE A 61 -16.38 -3.58 28.32
CA ILE A 61 -17.10 -2.63 29.16
C ILE A 61 -18.59 -2.94 28.90
N LYS A 62 -19.21 -3.69 29.83
CA LYS A 62 -20.63 -3.99 29.76
C LYS A 62 -21.39 -2.67 29.74
N SER A 63 -22.45 -2.61 28.95
CA SER A 63 -23.32 -1.42 28.76
C SER A 63 -23.69 -0.73 30.11
N ASP A 64 -23.81 -1.49 31.19
CA ASP A 64 -24.11 -1.03 32.53
C ASP A 64 -23.01 -0.19 33.20
N LYS A 65 -21.82 -0.10 32.61
CA LYS A 65 -20.68 0.67 33.13
C LYS A 65 -20.48 2.03 32.44
N VAL A 66 -21.30 2.35 31.46
CA VAL A 66 -21.22 3.63 30.74
C VAL A 66 -21.97 4.68 31.55
N LYS A 67 -21.21 5.59 32.20
CA LYS A 67 -21.75 6.67 33.05
C LYS A 67 -21.23 8.02 32.58
N PRO A 68 -21.95 9.14 32.82
CA PRO A 68 -21.53 10.47 32.43
C PRO A 68 -20.20 10.93 33.06
N ASP A 69 -19.84 10.38 34.21
CA ASP A 69 -18.62 10.71 34.97
C ASP A 69 -17.41 9.81 34.60
N MET A 70 -17.63 8.83 33.68
CA MET A 70 -16.54 7.98 33.20
C MET A 70 -15.46 8.81 32.49
N ARG A 71 -14.22 8.31 32.45
CA ARG A 71 -13.12 8.98 31.77
C ARG A 71 -13.34 8.98 30.25
N PHE A 72 -12.96 10.06 29.61
CA PHE A 72 -13.08 10.17 28.16
C PHE A 72 -12.31 9.07 27.42
N GLY A 73 -11.16 8.64 27.95
CA GLY A 73 -10.38 7.53 27.39
C GLY A 73 -11.14 6.21 27.40
N ASP A 74 -11.82 5.90 28.51
CA ASP A 74 -12.61 4.66 28.64
C ASP A 74 -13.83 4.70 27.70
N TRP A 75 -14.50 5.84 27.60
CA TRP A 75 -15.55 6.08 26.62
C TRP A 75 -15.05 5.90 25.19
N LEU A 76 -13.88 6.46 24.86
CA LEU A 76 -13.31 6.45 23.52
C LEU A 76 -12.93 5.02 23.08
N GLU A 77 -12.37 4.19 23.98
CA GLU A 77 -12.10 2.77 23.72
C GLU A 77 -13.41 1.98 23.54
N TYR A 78 -14.39 2.19 24.42
CA TYR A 78 -15.72 1.57 24.30
C TYR A 78 -16.39 1.92 22.98
N TRP A 79 -16.45 3.22 22.65
CA TRP A 79 -17.00 3.71 21.39
C TRP A 79 -16.27 3.11 20.18
N TYR A 80 -14.94 3.05 20.25
CA TYR A 80 -14.15 2.51 19.15
C TYR A 80 -14.45 1.02 18.92
N GLU A 81 -14.36 0.19 19.95
CA GLU A 81 -14.57 -1.26 19.83
C GLU A 81 -16.01 -1.61 19.45
N THR A 82 -17.00 -0.90 20.01
CA THR A 82 -18.42 -1.22 19.86
C THR A 82 -19.06 -0.57 18.63
N HIS A 83 -18.75 0.68 18.36
CA HIS A 83 -19.47 1.47 17.34
C HIS A 83 -18.68 1.76 16.08
N ALA A 84 -17.36 2.00 16.18
CA ALA A 84 -16.54 2.40 15.04
C ALA A 84 -15.88 1.21 14.34
N LYS A 85 -15.18 0.36 15.08
CA LYS A 85 -14.38 -0.75 14.56
C LYS A 85 -15.14 -1.74 13.67
N PRO A 86 -16.38 -2.18 14.01
CA PRO A 86 -17.12 -3.11 13.17
C PRO A 86 -17.51 -2.56 11.79
N LYS A 87 -17.55 -1.23 11.66
CA LYS A 87 -18.00 -0.52 10.46
C LYS A 87 -16.87 -0.10 9.52
N ILE A 88 -15.62 -0.24 9.94
CA ILE A 88 -14.46 0.27 9.23
C ILE A 88 -13.49 -0.83 8.82
N ARG A 89 -12.80 -0.62 7.68
CA ARG A 89 -11.80 -1.57 7.17
C ARG A 89 -10.57 -1.67 8.07
N PRO A 90 -9.86 -2.83 8.09
CA PRO A 90 -8.69 -3.06 8.95
C PRO A 90 -7.61 -1.98 8.85
N THR A 91 -7.35 -1.45 7.65
CA THR A 91 -6.39 -0.33 7.46
C THR A 91 -6.83 0.97 8.14
N THR A 92 -8.15 1.21 8.18
CA THR A 92 -8.72 2.37 8.88
C THR A 92 -8.68 2.17 10.38
N GLN A 93 -8.91 0.93 10.87
CA GLN A 93 -8.79 0.56 12.28
C GLN A 93 -7.41 0.91 12.82
N LEU A 94 -6.33 0.54 12.12
CA LEU A 94 -4.95 0.91 12.51
C LEU A 94 -4.78 2.42 12.68
N GLY A 95 -5.40 3.21 11.80
CA GLY A 95 -5.37 4.65 11.89
C GLY A 95 -6.14 5.21 13.10
N TYR A 96 -7.28 4.62 13.45
CA TYR A 96 -8.03 4.96 14.66
C TYR A 96 -7.26 4.57 15.92
N GLU A 97 -6.78 3.35 15.99
CA GLU A 97 -5.99 2.83 17.12
C GLU A 97 -4.76 3.71 17.40
N SER A 98 -4.03 4.07 16.33
CA SER A 98 -2.88 4.96 16.46
C SER A 98 -3.27 6.33 17.05
N ARG A 99 -4.33 6.97 16.55
CA ARG A 99 -4.78 8.27 17.06
C ARG A 99 -5.28 8.19 18.50
N ILE A 100 -6.08 7.19 18.81
CA ILE A 100 -6.67 6.99 20.13
C ILE A 100 -5.57 6.75 21.16
N ARG A 101 -4.72 5.74 20.91
CA ARG A 101 -3.76 5.24 21.91
C ARG A 101 -2.47 6.04 22.01
N LEU A 102 -2.01 6.67 20.92
CA LEU A 102 -0.76 7.44 20.94
C LEU A 102 -0.97 8.93 21.19
N HIS A 103 -2.12 9.47 20.85
CA HIS A 103 -2.31 10.91 20.88
C HIS A 103 -3.45 11.37 21.78
N ILE A 104 -4.63 10.72 21.73
CA ILE A 104 -5.80 11.24 22.43
C ILE A 104 -5.82 10.81 23.91
N ILE A 105 -5.75 9.51 24.16
CA ILE A 105 -5.83 8.98 25.54
C ILE A 105 -4.71 9.52 26.44
N PRO A 106 -3.42 9.57 26.01
CA PRO A 106 -2.36 10.08 26.87
C PRO A 106 -2.51 11.55 27.28
N GLU A 107 -3.19 12.37 26.47
CA GLU A 107 -3.28 13.80 26.67
C GLU A 107 -4.57 14.25 27.39
N ILE A 108 -5.69 13.63 27.05
CA ILE A 108 -7.01 14.05 27.54
C ILE A 108 -7.90 12.89 28.01
N GLY A 109 -7.40 11.65 27.97
CA GLY A 109 -8.17 10.44 28.31
C GLY A 109 -8.59 10.38 29.78
N ASN A 110 -7.86 11.01 30.70
CA ASN A 110 -8.16 11.02 32.13
C ASN A 110 -9.27 12.01 32.53
N ILE A 111 -9.67 12.93 31.64
CA ILE A 111 -10.70 13.93 31.92
C ILE A 111 -12.06 13.22 31.96
N PRO A 112 -12.90 13.43 33.01
CA PRO A 112 -14.27 12.92 33.01
C PRO A 112 -15.06 13.45 31.81
N LEU A 113 -15.87 12.58 31.19
CA LEU A 113 -16.59 12.88 29.95
C LEU A 113 -17.48 14.13 30.10
N ASN A 114 -18.16 14.28 31.24
CA ASN A 114 -19.02 15.42 31.54
C ASN A 114 -18.26 16.72 31.90
N LYS A 115 -16.94 16.64 32.14
CA LYS A 115 -16.07 17.81 32.42
C LYS A 115 -15.22 18.19 31.19
N LEU A 116 -15.28 17.44 30.10
CA LEU A 116 -14.54 17.75 28.89
C LEU A 116 -15.18 18.94 28.16
N THR A 117 -14.44 20.05 28.11
CA THR A 117 -14.90 21.30 27.50
C THR A 117 -14.23 21.55 26.12
N GLN A 118 -14.81 22.48 25.36
CA GLN A 118 -14.20 22.93 24.10
C GLN A 118 -12.78 23.47 24.31
N ASN A 119 -12.53 24.18 25.46
CA ASN A 119 -11.22 24.74 25.77
C ASN A 119 -10.16 23.64 25.97
N TYR A 120 -10.49 22.54 26.65
CA TYR A 120 -9.58 21.40 26.78
C TYR A 120 -9.22 20.80 25.42
N LEU A 121 -10.21 20.64 24.55
CA LEU A 121 -9.97 20.12 23.18
C LEU A 121 -9.13 21.10 22.36
N GLN A 122 -9.40 22.41 22.46
CA GLN A 122 -8.63 23.42 21.73
C GLN A 122 -7.16 23.45 22.16
N GLN A 123 -6.90 23.40 23.48
CA GLN A 123 -5.53 23.28 24.01
C GLN A 123 -4.85 21.99 23.59
N PHE A 124 -5.59 20.87 23.59
CA PHE A 124 -5.08 19.59 23.11
C PHE A 124 -4.64 19.67 21.65
N TYR A 125 -5.45 20.25 20.76
CA TYR A 125 -5.05 20.40 19.35
C TYR A 125 -3.85 21.33 19.17
N ALA A 126 -3.73 22.37 19.97
CA ALA A 126 -2.56 23.25 19.99
C ALA A 126 -1.28 22.49 20.42
N ARG A 127 -1.36 21.67 21.47
CA ARG A 127 -0.25 20.81 21.91
C ARG A 127 0.13 19.79 20.83
N LEU A 128 -0.84 19.12 20.21
CA LEU A 128 -0.57 18.19 19.09
C LEU A 128 0.19 18.87 17.96
N LYS A 129 -0.17 20.12 17.64
CA LYS A 129 0.50 20.89 16.60
C LYS A 129 1.94 21.26 16.98
N LYS A 130 2.20 21.56 18.26
CA LYS A 130 3.50 22.01 18.75
C LYS A 130 4.47 20.84 18.96
N ASN A 131 4.06 19.79 19.68
CA ASN A 131 4.92 18.69 20.15
C ASN A 131 4.24 17.32 20.18
N GLY A 132 3.21 17.12 19.37
CA GLY A 132 2.42 15.88 19.38
C GLY A 132 3.08 14.68 18.69
N ARG A 133 4.21 14.84 18.02
CA ARG A 133 4.90 13.76 17.30
C ARG A 133 5.65 12.87 18.30
N LYS A 134 5.45 11.55 18.17
CA LYS A 134 6.07 10.55 19.06
C LYS A 134 7.20 9.75 18.39
N THR A 135 7.38 9.88 17.06
CA THR A 135 8.40 9.15 16.30
C THR A 135 8.94 10.00 15.16
N LEU A 136 10.20 9.80 14.77
CA LEU A 136 10.86 10.49 13.66
C LEU A 136 10.86 12.03 13.84
N THR A 137 11.02 12.49 15.06
CA THR A 137 11.05 13.93 15.43
C THR A 137 12.23 14.65 14.78
N GLU A 138 13.39 14.02 14.71
CA GLU A 138 14.59 14.53 14.04
C GLU A 138 14.34 14.88 12.57
N ARG A 139 13.57 14.04 11.88
CA ARG A 139 13.32 14.19 10.44
C ARG A 139 12.17 15.16 10.12
N PHE A 140 11.15 15.22 10.95
CA PHE A 140 9.88 15.90 10.63
C PHE A 140 9.47 16.97 11.67
N GLY A 141 10.31 17.24 12.65
CA GLY A 141 10.02 18.13 13.76
C GLY A 141 9.06 17.50 14.80
N GLU A 142 8.87 18.18 15.92
CA GLU A 142 8.09 17.70 17.06
C GLU A 142 6.57 17.76 16.84
N GLY A 143 6.12 18.67 16.00
CA GLY A 143 4.69 18.90 15.77
C GLY A 143 4.05 17.87 14.83
N LEU A 144 2.76 17.59 15.01
CA LEU A 144 1.97 16.81 14.05
C LEU A 144 1.57 17.67 12.86
N SER A 145 1.38 17.00 11.71
CA SER A 145 0.83 17.66 10.52
C SER A 145 -0.61 18.13 10.75
N ASP A 146 -1.02 19.20 10.08
CA ASP A 146 -2.39 19.75 10.13
C ASP A 146 -3.44 18.67 9.86
N ARG A 147 -3.15 17.78 8.89
CA ARG A 147 -4.02 16.64 8.59
C ARG A 147 -4.18 15.70 9.79
N MET A 148 -3.11 15.38 10.52
CA MET A 148 -3.17 14.48 11.67
C MET A 148 -3.95 15.10 12.82
N VAL A 149 -3.75 16.38 13.12
CA VAL A 149 -4.53 17.12 14.12
C VAL A 149 -6.02 17.10 13.76
N ARG A 150 -6.38 17.36 12.51
CA ARG A 150 -7.76 17.27 12.02
C ARG A 150 -8.35 15.86 12.12
N MET A 151 -7.55 14.82 11.90
CA MET A 151 -7.99 13.43 12.08
C MET A 151 -8.21 13.06 13.55
N CYS A 152 -7.39 13.57 14.48
CA CYS A 152 -7.63 13.43 15.91
C CYS A 152 -8.93 14.14 16.32
N HIS A 153 -9.14 15.36 15.84
CA HIS A 153 -10.41 16.09 16.04
C HIS A 153 -11.61 15.31 15.53
N ALA A 154 -11.56 14.79 14.29
CA ALA A 154 -12.66 14.02 13.73
C ALA A 154 -12.97 12.76 14.55
N THR A 155 -11.95 12.10 15.10
CA THR A 155 -12.11 10.95 16.01
C THR A 155 -12.80 11.37 17.31
N CYS A 156 -12.33 12.44 17.97
CA CYS A 156 -12.96 12.98 19.18
C CYS A 156 -14.40 13.40 18.90
N ARG A 157 -14.63 14.16 17.82
CA ARG A 157 -15.97 14.65 17.45
C ARG A 157 -16.96 13.52 17.25
N SER A 158 -16.57 12.44 16.54
CA SER A 158 -17.45 11.30 16.30
C SER A 158 -17.78 10.54 17.57
N ALA A 159 -16.80 10.33 18.45
CA ALA A 159 -17.03 9.67 19.73
C ALA A 159 -17.91 10.50 20.68
N LEU A 160 -17.68 11.81 20.73
CA LEU A 160 -18.47 12.74 21.56
C LEU A 160 -19.88 12.93 21.01
N GLU A 161 -20.06 12.90 19.69
CA GLU A 161 -21.38 12.91 19.06
C GLU A 161 -22.22 11.70 19.50
N LYS A 162 -21.58 10.53 19.54
CA LYS A 162 -22.24 9.33 20.05
C LYS A 162 -22.57 9.44 21.55
N ALA A 163 -21.70 10.07 22.35
CA ALA A 163 -21.97 10.33 23.75
C ALA A 163 -23.18 11.27 23.97
N VAL A 164 -23.37 12.24 23.07
CA VAL A 164 -24.58 13.09 23.07
C VAL A 164 -25.83 12.26 22.74
N GLN A 165 -25.76 11.43 21.68
CA GLN A 165 -26.86 10.56 21.28
C GLN A 165 -27.27 9.56 22.38
N ASP A 166 -26.31 9.09 23.17
CA ASP A 166 -26.52 8.17 24.30
C ASP A 166 -26.91 8.91 25.60
N GLY A 167 -27.07 10.23 25.57
CA GLY A 167 -27.49 11.03 26.71
C GLY A 167 -26.42 11.22 27.82
N LEU A 168 -25.17 10.86 27.56
CA LEU A 168 -24.06 10.95 28.53
C LEU A 168 -23.59 12.40 28.74
N ILE A 169 -23.66 13.22 27.70
CA ILE A 169 -23.34 14.65 27.70
C ILE A 169 -24.42 15.42 26.93
N ARG A 170 -24.64 16.67 27.32
CA ARG A 170 -25.69 17.50 26.69
C ARG A 170 -25.33 18.02 25.31
N THR A 171 -24.08 18.39 25.11
CA THR A 171 -23.55 18.99 23.87
C THR A 171 -22.19 18.42 23.54
N ASN A 172 -21.87 18.39 22.26
CA ASN A 172 -20.56 17.91 21.80
C ASN A 172 -19.52 19.04 21.90
N PRO A 173 -18.55 18.98 22.84
CA PRO A 173 -17.56 20.03 23.06
C PRO A 173 -16.54 20.14 21.90
N ALA A 174 -16.52 19.22 20.96
CA ALA A 174 -15.66 19.34 19.77
C ALA A 174 -16.22 20.29 18.71
N ILE A 175 -17.51 20.67 18.81
CA ILE A 175 -18.11 21.64 17.90
C ILE A 175 -17.54 23.03 18.20
N GLY A 176 -17.21 23.78 17.14
CA GLY A 176 -16.68 25.15 17.27
C GLY A 176 -15.16 25.23 17.53
N CYS A 177 -14.44 24.10 17.70
CA CYS A 177 -12.99 24.13 17.79
C CYS A 177 -12.34 24.65 16.50
N LYS A 178 -11.38 25.57 16.64
CA LYS A 178 -10.57 26.08 15.54
C LYS A 178 -9.48 25.05 15.17
N LEU A 179 -9.45 24.66 13.90
CA LEU A 179 -8.50 23.66 13.39
C LEU A 179 -7.51 24.32 12.42
N PRO A 180 -6.30 23.77 12.28
CA PRO A 180 -5.37 24.21 11.26
C PRO A 180 -6.01 24.19 9.87
N SER A 181 -5.59 25.09 8.98
CA SER A 181 -6.12 25.18 7.61
C SER A 181 -5.88 23.89 6.81
N LYS A 182 -6.80 23.55 5.89
CA LYS A 182 -6.53 22.55 4.87
C LYS A 182 -5.64 23.18 3.81
N ARG A 183 -4.35 23.02 3.92
CA ARG A 183 -3.47 23.33 2.78
C ARG A 183 -3.46 22.10 1.87
N ALA A 184 -4.04 22.23 0.69
CA ALA A 184 -3.83 21.26 -0.38
C ALA A 184 -2.35 21.31 -0.75
N ARG A 185 -1.67 20.15 -0.77
CA ARG A 185 -0.36 20.07 -1.39
C ARG A 185 -0.59 20.07 -2.91
N GLU A 186 0.12 20.92 -3.59
CA GLU A 186 0.18 20.93 -5.03
C GLU A 186 0.54 19.53 -5.56
N MET A 187 -0.19 19.09 -6.57
CA MET A 187 0.08 17.79 -7.22
C MET A 187 1.36 17.94 -8.03
N GLN A 188 2.27 17.01 -7.83
CA GLN A 188 3.51 16.96 -8.62
C GLN A 188 3.31 15.92 -9.72
N VAL A 189 3.43 16.33 -10.97
CA VAL A 189 3.40 15.45 -12.15
C VAL A 189 4.78 15.47 -12.81
N LEU A 190 5.21 14.34 -13.35
CA LEU A 190 6.43 14.26 -14.14
C LEU A 190 6.16 14.91 -15.50
N ASP A 191 7.07 15.77 -15.96
CA ASP A 191 7.06 16.28 -17.32
C ASP A 191 7.55 15.21 -18.33
N ARG A 192 7.53 15.53 -19.61
CA ARG A 192 7.87 14.57 -20.68
C ARG A 192 9.32 14.07 -20.56
N ASP A 193 10.26 14.95 -20.27
CA ASP A 193 11.69 14.61 -20.19
C ASP A 193 11.98 13.81 -18.90
N GLU A 194 11.39 14.22 -17.78
CA GLU A 194 11.48 13.48 -16.53
C GLU A 194 10.88 12.06 -16.66
N LEU A 195 9.75 11.94 -17.35
CA LEU A 195 9.09 10.65 -17.56
C LEU A 195 9.97 9.71 -18.39
N GLN A 196 10.65 10.25 -19.41
CA GLN A 196 11.55 9.49 -20.27
C GLN A 196 12.77 9.00 -19.49
N ARG A 197 13.45 9.88 -18.73
CA ARG A 197 14.57 9.51 -17.85
C ARG A 197 14.15 8.48 -16.79
N PHE A 198 12.97 8.69 -16.19
CA PHE A 198 12.40 7.76 -15.21
C PHE A 198 12.18 6.36 -15.78
N LEU A 199 11.62 6.22 -16.99
CA LEU A 199 11.40 4.91 -17.62
C LEU A 199 12.72 4.23 -18.01
N ILE A 200 13.71 4.97 -18.51
CA ILE A 200 15.06 4.45 -18.81
C ILE A 200 15.71 3.92 -17.53
N GLN A 201 15.65 4.69 -16.44
CA GLN A 201 16.19 4.26 -15.15
C GLN A 201 15.41 3.07 -14.56
N ALA A 202 14.09 3.06 -14.70
CA ALA A 202 13.26 1.95 -14.26
C ALA A 202 13.61 0.66 -15.00
N GLN A 203 13.99 0.75 -16.29
CA GLN A 203 14.45 -0.39 -17.08
C GLN A 203 15.79 -0.92 -16.56
N ALA A 204 16.75 -0.04 -16.29
CA ALA A 204 18.04 -0.42 -15.72
C ALA A 204 17.92 -1.11 -14.36
N GLU A 205 16.92 -0.72 -13.53
CA GLU A 205 16.64 -1.33 -12.24
C GLU A 205 15.69 -2.53 -12.29
N GLY A 206 15.13 -2.87 -13.48
CA GLY A 206 14.23 -4.01 -13.69
C GLY A 206 12.83 -3.79 -13.13
N TYR A 207 12.30 -2.57 -13.23
CA TYR A 207 10.94 -2.18 -12.83
C TYR A 207 10.18 -1.50 -13.98
N TYR A 208 10.69 -1.61 -15.21
CA TYR A 208 10.13 -0.95 -16.38
C TYR A 208 8.66 -1.32 -16.61
N GLU A 209 8.35 -2.61 -16.69
CA GLU A 209 7.04 -3.13 -17.03
C GLU A 209 6.00 -2.73 -15.97
N LEU A 210 6.42 -2.70 -14.69
CA LEU A 210 5.57 -2.28 -13.59
C LEU A 210 5.17 -0.80 -13.72
N PHE A 211 6.15 0.08 -13.94
CA PHE A 211 5.89 1.50 -14.04
C PHE A 211 5.29 1.89 -15.38
N LEU A 212 5.63 1.19 -16.47
CA LEU A 212 4.99 1.37 -17.76
C LEU A 212 3.48 1.08 -17.67
N LEU A 213 3.09 -0.04 -17.05
CA LEU A 213 1.68 -0.37 -16.87
C LEU A 213 0.96 0.64 -15.96
N ASP A 214 1.61 1.11 -14.89
CA ASP A 214 1.05 2.15 -14.01
C ASP A 214 0.80 3.47 -14.77
N LEU A 215 1.76 3.89 -15.58
CA LEU A 215 1.69 5.10 -16.41
C LEU A 215 0.76 4.97 -17.62
N ALA A 216 0.45 3.76 -18.08
CA ALA A 216 -0.51 3.52 -19.14
C ALA A 216 -1.96 3.39 -18.64
N THR A 217 -2.17 3.15 -17.34
CA THR A 217 -3.49 2.83 -16.78
C THR A 217 -3.91 3.72 -15.62
N GLY A 218 -2.97 4.35 -14.96
CA GLY A 218 -3.22 5.13 -13.75
C GLY A 218 -3.82 4.32 -12.59
N LEU A 219 -3.47 3.05 -12.46
CA LEU A 219 -3.98 2.15 -11.42
C LEU A 219 -3.61 2.66 -10.01
N ARG A 220 -4.45 2.34 -9.04
CA ARG A 220 -4.03 2.52 -7.64
C ARG A 220 -2.95 1.50 -7.30
N ARG A 221 -1.95 1.89 -6.51
CA ARG A 221 -0.84 1.00 -6.12
C ARG A 221 -1.30 -0.39 -5.67
N GLY A 222 -2.36 -0.48 -4.87
CA GLY A 222 -2.88 -1.76 -4.40
C GLY A 222 -3.56 -2.58 -5.49
N GLU A 223 -4.17 -1.95 -6.49
CA GLU A 223 -4.73 -2.59 -7.67
C GLU A 223 -3.61 -3.16 -8.54
N LEU A 224 -2.61 -2.34 -8.88
CA LEU A 224 -1.45 -2.73 -9.69
C LEU A 224 -0.69 -3.94 -9.10
N MET A 225 -0.44 -3.94 -7.77
CA MET A 225 0.27 -5.04 -7.11
C MET A 225 -0.58 -6.33 -7.01
N ALA A 226 -1.89 -6.25 -7.16
CA ALA A 226 -2.78 -7.40 -7.07
C ALA A 226 -3.03 -8.08 -8.41
N LEU A 227 -2.51 -7.55 -9.51
CA LEU A 227 -2.71 -8.09 -10.85
C LEU A 227 -2.07 -9.48 -11.03
N GLN A 228 -2.82 -10.36 -11.67
CA GLN A 228 -2.40 -11.68 -12.10
C GLN A 228 -2.44 -11.75 -13.62
N TRP A 229 -1.73 -12.71 -14.22
CA TRP A 229 -1.74 -12.88 -15.66
C TRP A 229 -3.12 -13.21 -16.22
N GLU A 230 -3.97 -13.85 -15.45
CA GLU A 230 -5.38 -14.14 -15.81
C GLU A 230 -6.25 -12.88 -15.93
N ASP A 231 -5.83 -11.76 -15.34
CA ASP A 231 -6.57 -10.49 -15.41
C ASP A 231 -6.39 -9.80 -16.78
N LEU A 232 -5.38 -10.19 -17.57
CA LEU A 232 -5.08 -9.62 -18.88
C LEU A 232 -5.40 -10.60 -20.00
N ASN A 233 -6.29 -10.23 -20.89
CA ASN A 233 -6.47 -10.92 -22.17
C ASN A 233 -5.50 -10.33 -23.19
N PHE A 234 -4.51 -11.12 -23.63
CA PHE A 234 -3.46 -10.69 -24.57
C PHE A 234 -3.95 -10.49 -26.01
N GLU A 235 -5.08 -11.10 -26.40
CA GLU A 235 -5.65 -10.96 -27.72
C GLU A 235 -6.41 -9.65 -27.88
N THR A 236 -7.22 -9.30 -26.85
CA THR A 236 -8.07 -8.10 -26.87
C THR A 236 -7.44 -6.90 -26.19
N GLY A 237 -6.32 -7.08 -25.49
CA GLY A 237 -5.68 -6.04 -24.67
C GLY A 237 -6.50 -5.61 -23.44
N VAL A 238 -7.54 -6.35 -23.06
CA VAL A 238 -8.43 -5.98 -21.96
C VAL A 238 -7.84 -6.45 -20.64
N LEU A 239 -7.60 -5.48 -19.75
CA LEU A 239 -7.16 -5.67 -18.36
C LEU A 239 -8.36 -5.54 -17.40
N ASN A 240 -8.62 -6.56 -16.61
CA ASN A 240 -9.67 -6.58 -15.59
C ASN A 240 -9.12 -6.13 -14.23
N VAL A 241 -9.66 -5.07 -13.65
CA VAL A 241 -9.29 -4.54 -12.33
C VAL A 241 -10.40 -4.87 -11.35
N ASN A 242 -10.27 -5.95 -10.59
CA ASN A 242 -11.32 -6.47 -9.69
C ASN A 242 -10.83 -6.76 -8.28
N LYS A 243 -9.54 -6.61 -8.01
CA LYS A 243 -8.90 -6.90 -6.71
C LYS A 243 -7.87 -5.85 -6.34
N GLN A 244 -7.56 -5.75 -5.07
CA GLN A 244 -6.50 -4.90 -4.53
C GLN A 244 -5.78 -5.59 -3.39
N VAL A 245 -4.52 -5.27 -3.21
CA VAL A 245 -3.69 -5.72 -2.09
C VAL A 245 -3.34 -4.55 -1.17
N TYR A 246 -3.36 -4.81 0.11
CA TYR A 246 -2.89 -3.88 1.14
C TYR A 246 -2.16 -4.63 2.24
N GLN A 247 -1.41 -3.92 3.05
CA GLN A 247 -0.60 -4.51 4.11
C GLN A 247 -1.14 -4.12 5.48
N VAL A 248 -1.44 -5.14 6.30
CA VAL A 248 -1.85 -4.99 7.70
C VAL A 248 -0.91 -5.81 8.55
N ASN A 249 -0.27 -5.18 9.53
CA ASN A 249 0.64 -5.85 10.46
C ASN A 249 1.82 -6.60 9.82
N GLY A 250 2.24 -6.14 8.64
CA GLY A 250 3.32 -6.79 7.89
C GLY A 250 2.85 -7.90 6.94
N GLU A 251 1.56 -8.27 6.98
CA GLU A 251 0.96 -9.28 6.11
C GLU A 251 0.18 -8.64 4.97
N LEU A 252 0.26 -9.25 3.80
CA LEU A 252 -0.54 -8.86 2.65
C LEU A 252 -1.96 -9.44 2.79
N GLN A 253 -2.93 -8.58 2.58
CA GLN A 253 -4.34 -8.95 2.52
C GLN A 253 -4.93 -8.51 1.19
N PHE A 254 -5.79 -9.35 0.64
CA PHE A 254 -6.48 -9.11 -0.61
C PHE A 254 -7.95 -8.78 -0.32
N SER A 255 -8.51 -7.89 -1.09
CA SER A 255 -9.93 -7.57 -1.03
C SER A 255 -10.41 -7.05 -2.37
N GLU A 256 -11.70 -7.12 -2.58
CA GLU A 256 -12.33 -6.36 -3.64
C GLU A 256 -12.11 -4.85 -3.45
N PRO A 257 -12.11 -4.08 -4.53
CA PRO A 257 -12.04 -2.63 -4.47
C PRO A 257 -13.15 -2.03 -3.58
N LYS A 258 -12.93 -0.82 -3.12
CA LYS A 258 -13.81 -0.16 -2.12
C LYS A 258 -15.21 0.16 -2.65
N THR A 259 -15.36 0.37 -3.94
CA THR A 259 -16.60 0.77 -4.58
C THR A 259 -16.84 -0.05 -5.85
N LYS A 260 -18.10 -0.27 -6.24
CA LYS A 260 -18.44 -0.95 -7.50
C LYS A 260 -17.79 -0.31 -8.71
N ASN A 261 -17.67 1.02 -8.75
CA ASN A 261 -17.00 1.75 -9.83
C ASN A 261 -15.48 1.50 -9.90
N SER A 262 -14.89 0.93 -8.88
CA SER A 262 -13.47 0.56 -8.89
C SER A 262 -13.22 -0.78 -9.57
N ILE A 263 -14.25 -1.62 -9.74
CA ILE A 263 -14.22 -2.82 -10.60
C ILE A 263 -14.46 -2.33 -12.03
N ARG A 264 -13.46 -2.48 -12.87
CA ARG A 264 -13.48 -1.91 -14.23
C ARG A 264 -12.58 -2.69 -15.17
N LYS A 265 -12.84 -2.51 -16.46
CA LYS A 265 -12.01 -3.01 -17.56
C LYS A 265 -11.28 -1.82 -18.18
N ILE A 266 -10.02 -2.02 -18.50
CA ILE A 266 -9.17 -1.04 -19.18
C ILE A 266 -8.61 -1.71 -20.42
N VAL A 267 -8.73 -1.06 -21.57
CA VAL A 267 -8.06 -1.52 -22.80
C VAL A 267 -6.66 -0.92 -22.81
N LEU A 268 -5.66 -1.78 -22.88
CA LEU A 268 -4.25 -1.38 -22.93
C LEU A 268 -3.83 -1.02 -24.36
N PRO A 269 -2.90 -0.06 -24.55
CA PRO A 269 -2.23 0.15 -25.81
C PRO A 269 -1.50 -1.14 -26.28
N LEU A 270 -1.52 -1.43 -27.57
CA LEU A 270 -0.89 -2.64 -28.12
C LEU A 270 0.60 -2.75 -27.77
N SER A 271 1.32 -1.64 -27.80
CA SER A 271 2.73 -1.58 -27.39
C SER A 271 2.96 -2.04 -25.95
N VAL A 272 2.06 -1.70 -25.02
CA VAL A 272 2.13 -2.15 -23.64
C VAL A 272 1.81 -3.65 -23.53
N VAL A 273 0.84 -4.14 -24.31
CA VAL A 273 0.49 -5.57 -24.35
C VAL A 273 1.68 -6.40 -24.82
N GLU A 274 2.39 -5.95 -25.86
CA GLU A 274 3.59 -6.62 -26.39
C GLU A 274 4.71 -6.69 -25.35
N VAL A 275 5.02 -5.56 -24.70
CA VAL A 275 6.00 -5.53 -23.61
C VAL A 275 5.64 -6.49 -22.49
N LEU A 276 4.37 -6.51 -22.07
CA LEU A 276 3.91 -7.44 -21.02
C LEU A 276 3.94 -8.90 -21.48
N LYS A 277 3.71 -9.18 -22.76
CA LYS A 277 3.79 -10.52 -23.33
C LYS A 277 5.23 -11.06 -23.28
N GLU A 278 6.21 -10.23 -23.63
CA GLU A 278 7.63 -10.61 -23.50
C GLU A 278 8.04 -10.73 -22.03
N TYR A 279 7.61 -9.80 -21.18
CA TYR A 279 7.89 -9.87 -19.76
C TYR A 279 7.33 -11.15 -19.11
N LYS A 280 6.13 -11.60 -19.51
CA LYS A 280 5.52 -12.84 -19.03
C LYS A 280 6.41 -14.06 -19.23
N LYS A 281 7.18 -14.13 -20.33
CA LYS A 281 8.11 -15.25 -20.60
C LYS A 281 9.23 -15.34 -19.56
N THR A 282 9.54 -14.23 -18.90
CA THR A 282 10.60 -14.14 -17.88
C THR A 282 10.10 -14.35 -16.44
N VAL A 283 8.78 -14.46 -16.25
CA VAL A 283 8.14 -14.51 -14.92
C VAL A 283 7.43 -15.84 -14.73
N ASP A 284 8.00 -16.66 -13.85
CA ASP A 284 7.37 -17.92 -13.41
C ASP A 284 6.55 -17.67 -12.13
N SER A 285 5.38 -17.07 -12.30
CA SER A 285 4.45 -16.75 -11.22
C SER A 285 3.08 -16.43 -11.81
N ARG A 286 2.01 -16.72 -11.05
CA ARG A 286 0.66 -16.23 -11.40
C ARG A 286 0.53 -14.70 -11.30
N TRP A 287 1.36 -14.06 -10.47
CA TRP A 287 1.37 -12.61 -10.29
C TRP A 287 2.14 -11.92 -11.42
N MET A 288 1.60 -10.83 -11.95
CA MET A 288 2.32 -10.02 -12.94
C MET A 288 3.63 -9.47 -12.35
N PHE A 289 3.59 -9.03 -11.09
CA PHE A 289 4.74 -8.47 -10.39
C PHE A 289 5.00 -9.25 -9.10
N PRO A 290 5.68 -10.40 -9.20
CA PRO A 290 5.92 -11.27 -8.05
C PRO A 290 6.96 -10.66 -7.09
N SER A 291 6.89 -11.12 -5.84
CA SER A 291 7.92 -10.81 -4.86
C SER A 291 9.21 -11.54 -5.20
N PRO A 292 10.37 -10.85 -5.28
CA PRO A 292 11.64 -11.53 -5.53
C PRO A 292 12.15 -12.37 -4.36
N VAL A 293 11.50 -12.28 -3.19
CA VAL A 293 11.94 -12.93 -1.95
C VAL A 293 10.95 -13.96 -1.44
N LYS A 294 9.65 -13.72 -1.64
CA LYS A 294 8.57 -14.60 -1.15
C LYS A 294 7.89 -15.29 -2.31
N GLU A 295 7.87 -16.60 -2.24
CA GLU A 295 7.21 -17.45 -3.22
C GLU A 295 5.70 -17.23 -3.21
N ASP A 296 5.09 -17.30 -4.38
CA ASP A 296 3.65 -17.15 -4.65
C ASP A 296 3.00 -15.91 -3.98
N ARG A 297 3.75 -14.83 -3.88
CA ARG A 297 3.23 -13.55 -3.38
C ARG A 297 3.60 -12.41 -4.31
N PRO A 298 2.73 -11.41 -4.46
CA PRO A 298 3.08 -10.22 -5.23
C PRO A 298 4.11 -9.37 -4.47
N ILE A 299 4.77 -8.50 -5.20
CA ILE A 299 5.64 -7.47 -4.63
C ILE A 299 4.87 -6.60 -3.64
N THR A 300 5.49 -6.28 -2.50
CA THR A 300 4.78 -5.51 -1.47
C THR A 300 4.69 -4.02 -1.83
N PRO A 301 3.57 -3.35 -1.49
CA PRO A 301 3.41 -1.91 -1.73
C PRO A 301 4.52 -1.04 -1.12
N GLY A 302 5.13 -1.52 -0.02
CA GLY A 302 6.26 -0.84 0.63
C GLY A 302 7.54 -0.88 -0.18
N VAL A 303 7.84 -2.01 -0.82
CA VAL A 303 9.03 -2.19 -1.68
C VAL A 303 8.90 -1.31 -2.91
N VAL A 304 7.76 -1.35 -3.59
CA VAL A 304 7.53 -0.53 -4.80
C VAL A 304 7.67 0.95 -4.50
N ARG A 305 7.14 1.42 -3.35
CA ARG A 305 7.32 2.83 -2.95
C ARG A 305 8.79 3.20 -2.73
N LYS A 306 9.59 2.32 -2.13
CA LYS A 306 11.01 2.58 -1.93
C LYS A 306 11.77 2.61 -3.26
N ARG A 307 11.43 1.68 -4.17
CA ARG A 307 12.04 1.61 -5.50
C ARG A 307 11.69 2.83 -6.34
N LEU A 308 10.44 3.27 -6.33
CA LEU A 308 10.05 4.51 -6.99
C LEU A 308 10.95 5.69 -6.58
N GLN A 309 11.16 5.87 -5.25
CA GLN A 309 11.99 6.98 -4.78
C GLN A 309 13.44 6.88 -5.24
N LEU A 310 14.02 5.68 -5.21
CA LEU A 310 15.38 5.44 -5.66
C LEU A 310 15.53 5.67 -7.17
N ILE A 311 14.59 5.19 -7.98
CA ILE A 311 14.58 5.40 -9.42
C ILE A 311 14.45 6.89 -9.77
N LEU A 312 13.58 7.63 -9.08
CA LEU A 312 13.45 9.08 -9.28
C LEU A 312 14.74 9.83 -8.92
N GLU A 313 15.39 9.44 -7.83
CA GLU A 313 16.68 10.00 -7.41
C GLU A 313 17.76 9.74 -8.44
N HIS A 314 17.92 8.51 -8.91
CA HIS A 314 18.90 8.14 -9.93
C HIS A 314 18.61 8.78 -11.30
N ALA A 315 17.32 8.97 -11.63
CA ALA A 315 16.92 9.64 -12.87
C ALA A 315 17.05 11.17 -12.83
N GLY A 316 17.45 11.75 -11.69
CA GLY A 316 17.48 13.19 -11.51
C GLY A 316 16.10 13.84 -11.67
N CYS A 317 15.02 13.12 -11.31
CA CYS A 317 13.66 13.60 -11.38
C CYS A 317 13.21 14.18 -10.04
N LYS A 318 12.24 15.10 -10.09
CA LYS A 318 11.61 15.59 -8.85
C LYS A 318 10.95 14.48 -8.06
N HIS A 319 10.86 14.66 -6.74
CA HIS A 319 10.24 13.71 -5.85
C HIS A 319 8.72 13.70 -6.04
N VAL A 320 8.18 12.60 -6.59
CA VAL A 320 6.74 12.34 -6.70
C VAL A 320 6.35 11.12 -5.85
N ARG A 321 5.13 11.12 -5.33
CA ARG A 321 4.58 9.95 -4.61
C ARG A 321 4.05 8.94 -5.63
N PHE A 322 3.88 7.69 -5.24
CA PHE A 322 3.29 6.67 -6.12
C PHE A 322 1.92 7.10 -6.70
N HIS A 323 1.11 7.77 -5.89
CA HIS A 323 -0.20 8.25 -6.36
C HIS A 323 -0.09 9.41 -7.37
N ASP A 324 1.01 10.12 -7.36
CA ASP A 324 1.26 11.22 -8.31
C ASP A 324 1.58 10.70 -9.72
N LEU A 325 2.04 9.44 -9.88
CA LEU A 325 2.15 8.78 -11.19
C LEU A 325 0.78 8.62 -11.86
N ARG A 326 -0.26 8.32 -11.08
CA ARG A 326 -1.63 8.32 -11.57
C ARG A 326 -2.10 9.72 -11.99
N HIS A 327 -1.65 10.76 -11.31
CA HIS A 327 -1.90 12.15 -11.74
C HIS A 327 -1.13 12.47 -13.02
N THR A 328 0.10 12.00 -13.15
CA THR A 328 0.90 12.10 -14.40
C THR A 328 0.17 11.43 -15.56
N PHE A 329 -0.31 10.17 -15.39
CA PHE A 329 -1.16 9.52 -16.39
C PHE A 329 -2.37 10.35 -16.77
N ALA A 330 -3.12 10.85 -15.76
CA ALA A 330 -4.32 11.62 -16.01
C ALA A 330 -4.05 12.92 -16.78
N THR A 331 -2.98 13.63 -16.42
CA THR A 331 -2.55 14.86 -17.12
C THR A 331 -2.16 14.56 -18.56
N LEU A 332 -1.33 13.53 -18.78
CA LEU A 332 -0.93 13.12 -20.13
C LEU A 332 -2.11 12.67 -20.99
N ALA A 333 -3.04 11.90 -20.42
CA ALA A 333 -4.24 11.45 -21.13
C ALA A 333 -5.10 12.64 -21.59
N LEU A 334 -5.29 13.64 -20.72
CA LEU A 334 -6.03 14.86 -21.07
C LEU A 334 -5.29 15.71 -22.10
N GLN A 335 -3.97 15.87 -21.99
CA GLN A 335 -3.15 16.58 -22.96
C GLN A 335 -3.20 15.93 -24.34
N ASN A 336 -3.36 14.59 -24.40
CA ASN A 336 -3.53 13.83 -25.64
C ASN A 336 -4.99 13.73 -26.10
N GLY A 337 -5.90 14.54 -25.56
CA GLY A 337 -7.28 14.66 -26.03
C GLY A 337 -8.27 13.62 -25.48
N MET A 338 -7.89 12.83 -24.47
CA MET A 338 -8.83 11.92 -23.83
C MET A 338 -9.93 12.72 -23.11
N ASP A 339 -11.18 12.36 -23.33
CA ASP A 339 -12.32 13.03 -22.64
C ASP A 339 -12.38 12.66 -21.15
N VAL A 340 -12.90 13.59 -20.34
CA VAL A 340 -12.96 13.47 -18.87
C VAL A 340 -13.76 12.27 -18.40
N LYS A 341 -14.82 11.89 -19.10
CA LYS A 341 -15.71 10.80 -18.73
C LYS A 341 -15.00 9.45 -18.92
N THR A 342 -14.31 9.28 -20.04
CA THR A 342 -13.47 8.12 -20.32
C THR A 342 -12.34 8.02 -19.29
N LEU A 343 -11.62 9.10 -19.05
CA LEU A 343 -10.55 9.14 -18.04
C LEU A 343 -11.08 8.81 -16.64
N SER A 344 -12.20 9.40 -16.23
CA SER A 344 -12.85 9.12 -14.94
C SER A 344 -13.23 7.64 -14.79
N THR A 345 -13.71 7.03 -15.86
CA THR A 345 -14.06 5.60 -15.93
C THR A 345 -12.81 4.73 -15.81
N MET A 346 -11.75 5.01 -16.58
CA MET A 346 -10.48 4.28 -16.51
C MET A 346 -9.84 4.39 -15.13
N LEU A 347 -9.91 5.56 -14.51
CA LEU A 347 -9.40 5.77 -13.16
C LEU A 347 -10.29 5.14 -12.08
N GLY A 348 -11.57 4.88 -12.35
CA GLY A 348 -12.53 4.39 -11.34
C GLY A 348 -12.77 5.44 -10.26
N HIS A 349 -13.00 6.70 -10.65
CA HIS A 349 -13.40 7.76 -9.75
C HIS A 349 -14.91 7.68 -9.48
N VAL A 350 -15.30 7.87 -8.22
CA VAL A 350 -16.72 7.88 -7.81
C VAL A 350 -17.44 9.14 -8.30
N SER A 351 -16.68 10.23 -8.47
CA SER A 351 -17.18 11.54 -8.91
C SER A 351 -16.25 12.13 -9.95
N ALA A 352 -16.82 12.66 -11.02
CA ALA A 352 -16.09 13.44 -12.03
C ALA A 352 -15.40 14.67 -11.43
N ALA A 353 -15.92 15.23 -10.32
CA ALA A 353 -15.26 16.32 -9.61
C ALA A 353 -13.81 16.00 -9.22
N THR A 354 -13.53 14.75 -8.82
CA THR A 354 -12.15 14.32 -8.51
C THR A 354 -11.25 14.34 -9.76
N THR A 355 -11.81 14.11 -10.95
CA THR A 355 -11.08 14.23 -12.21
C THR A 355 -10.95 15.70 -12.62
N LEU A 356 -11.98 16.50 -12.37
CA LEU A 356 -11.96 17.94 -12.64
C LEU A 356 -10.97 18.71 -11.76
N ASP A 357 -10.71 18.26 -10.53
CA ASP A 357 -9.64 18.81 -9.68
C ASP A 357 -8.25 18.73 -10.33
N ILE A 358 -8.04 17.78 -11.26
CA ILE A 358 -6.84 17.67 -12.08
C ILE A 358 -6.81 18.75 -13.16
N TYR A 359 -7.99 19.21 -13.63
CA TYR A 359 -8.13 20.26 -14.64
C TYR A 359 -7.74 21.65 -14.16
N THR A 360 -7.68 21.90 -12.87
CA THR A 360 -7.20 23.20 -12.35
C THR A 360 -5.74 23.50 -12.72
N HIS A 361 -5.03 22.47 -13.20
CA HIS A 361 -3.67 22.57 -13.74
C HIS A 361 -3.64 22.51 -15.27
N ILE A 362 -4.71 23.02 -15.96
CA ILE A 362 -4.70 23.17 -17.41
C ILE A 362 -3.57 24.11 -17.78
N THR A 363 -2.59 23.58 -18.53
CA THR A 363 -1.46 24.35 -19.03
C THR A 363 -1.90 25.22 -20.20
N ASP A 364 -1.20 26.34 -20.44
CA ASP A 364 -1.41 27.20 -21.61
C ASP A 364 -1.39 26.42 -22.93
N ASP A 365 -0.60 25.34 -22.99
CA ASP A 365 -0.53 24.44 -24.16
C ASP A 365 -1.84 23.71 -24.42
N MET A 366 -2.59 23.31 -23.38
CA MET A 366 -3.92 22.69 -23.56
C MET A 366 -4.92 23.72 -24.09
N GLN A 367 -4.85 24.98 -23.66
CA GLN A 367 -5.71 26.03 -24.17
C GLN A 367 -5.37 26.35 -25.65
N ARG A 368 -4.10 26.39 -26.01
CA ARG A 368 -3.65 26.57 -27.41
C ARG A 368 -4.09 25.41 -28.28
N THR A 369 -3.97 24.17 -27.81
CA THR A 369 -4.43 22.97 -28.52
C THR A 369 -5.96 23.01 -28.72
N ALA A 370 -6.72 23.38 -27.69
CA ALA A 370 -8.15 23.56 -27.78
C ALA A 370 -8.54 24.64 -28.79
N ALA A 371 -7.85 25.80 -28.77
CA ALA A 371 -8.05 26.88 -29.74
C ALA A 371 -7.76 26.40 -31.18
N ALA A 372 -6.66 25.68 -31.41
CA ALA A 372 -6.33 25.10 -32.72
C ALA A 372 -7.35 24.04 -33.19
N ASN A 373 -7.95 23.28 -32.27
CA ASN A 373 -9.03 22.34 -32.59
C ASN A 373 -10.34 23.06 -32.94
N ILE A 374 -10.64 24.17 -32.25
CA ILE A 374 -11.78 25.01 -32.56
C ILE A 374 -11.61 25.66 -33.96
N ASP A 375 -10.43 26.19 -34.26
CA ASP A 375 -10.12 26.76 -35.58
C ASP A 375 -10.31 25.74 -36.72
N ARG A 376 -9.88 24.48 -36.48
CA ARG A 376 -10.11 23.39 -37.43
C ARG A 376 -11.60 23.02 -37.57
N GLY A 377 -12.35 23.09 -36.47
CA GLY A 377 -13.75 22.73 -36.44
C GLY A 377 -14.69 23.82 -37.02
N ILE A 378 -14.30 25.10 -36.91
CA ILE A 378 -15.09 26.24 -37.43
C ILE A 378 -14.85 26.41 -38.94
N GLY A 379 -13.77 25.83 -39.48
CA GLY A 379 -13.41 25.91 -40.89
C GLY A 379 -13.34 27.35 -41.41
N LYS A 380 -12.12 27.86 -41.72
CA LYS A 380 -12.07 29.05 -42.56
C LYS A 380 -12.82 28.74 -43.86
N ALA A 381 -13.92 29.42 -44.12
CA ALA A 381 -14.46 29.49 -45.46
C ALA A 381 -13.36 30.03 -46.35
N ALA A 382 -12.70 29.16 -47.10
CA ALA A 382 -11.74 29.60 -48.12
C ALA A 382 -12.49 30.31 -49.23
N PRO A 383 -11.99 31.46 -49.74
CA PRO A 383 -12.52 32.01 -50.99
C PRO A 383 -12.30 30.99 -52.10
N PRO A 384 -13.15 30.96 -53.13
CA PRO A 384 -12.97 30.05 -54.26
C PRO A 384 -11.78 30.49 -55.07
N GLU A 385 -10.63 29.86 -54.92
CA GLU A 385 -9.47 30.02 -55.79
C GLU A 385 -9.34 28.80 -56.67
N GLY A 386 -9.13 29.13 -57.96
CA GLY A 386 -9.01 28.18 -59.02
C GLY A 386 -7.84 27.24 -58.95
N ASN A 387 -8.03 26.14 -59.68
CA ASN A 387 -7.08 25.15 -60.20
C ASN A 387 -5.64 25.23 -59.71
N SER A 388 -5.27 24.34 -58.83
CA SER A 388 -3.93 23.79 -58.79
C SER A 388 -3.98 22.35 -58.17
N GLU A 389 -3.27 21.50 -58.83
CA GLU A 389 -3.11 20.05 -58.81
C GLU A 389 -3.25 19.29 -57.51
N PRO A 390 -3.68 17.99 -57.55
CA PRO A 390 -3.74 17.12 -56.38
C PRO A 390 -2.34 16.63 -56.03
N GLY A 391 -1.78 17.25 -55.01
CA GLY A 391 -0.47 16.91 -54.50
C GLY A 391 -0.48 16.56 -53.01
N ARG A 392 -0.29 15.28 -52.76
CA ARG A 392 0.15 14.66 -51.50
C ARG A 392 -0.82 14.73 -50.33
N GLU A 393 -1.60 13.68 -50.17
CA GLU A 393 -2.03 13.18 -48.88
C GLU A 393 -0.85 13.12 -47.92
N THR A 394 -0.80 14.01 -46.94
CA THR A 394 0.08 13.84 -45.79
C THR A 394 -0.53 12.73 -44.94
N ALA A 395 0.05 11.53 -45.05
CA ALA A 395 -0.17 10.46 -44.10
C ALA A 395 -0.09 10.99 -42.67
N PRO A 396 -0.89 10.43 -41.72
CA PRO A 396 -0.75 10.81 -40.32
C PRO A 396 0.70 10.61 -39.92
N ALA A 397 1.28 11.66 -39.31
CA ALA A 397 2.66 11.64 -38.84
C ALA A 397 2.91 10.34 -38.09
N SER A 398 3.81 9.53 -38.65
CA SER A 398 4.36 8.35 -37.97
C SER A 398 4.79 8.80 -36.56
N PRO A 399 4.62 7.98 -35.54
CA PRO A 399 5.03 8.33 -34.19
C PRO A 399 6.48 8.76 -34.25
N GLU A 400 6.74 10.06 -33.94
CA GLU A 400 8.10 10.57 -33.80
C GLU A 400 8.86 9.58 -32.95
N LYS A 401 9.88 8.94 -33.56
CA LYS A 401 10.85 8.13 -32.83
C LYS A 401 11.28 8.99 -31.63
N LEU A 402 10.91 8.59 -30.44
CA LEU A 402 11.34 9.19 -29.18
C LEU A 402 12.80 9.53 -29.32
N ARG A 403 13.14 10.83 -29.36
CA ARG A 403 14.53 11.26 -29.36
C ARG A 403 15.13 10.66 -28.10
N MET A 404 16.09 9.72 -28.30
CA MET A 404 16.83 9.14 -27.19
C MET A 404 17.49 10.31 -26.47
N THR A 405 17.13 10.51 -25.21
CA THR A 405 17.83 11.48 -24.37
C THR A 405 19.25 10.96 -24.16
N ASP A 406 20.23 11.84 -24.07
CA ASP A 406 21.63 11.50 -23.72
C ASP A 406 21.76 11.01 -22.26
N PHE A 407 20.64 10.75 -21.61
CA PHE A 407 20.60 10.27 -20.24
C PHE A 407 21.18 8.87 -20.12
N GLN A 408 22.24 8.76 -19.31
CA GLN A 408 22.87 7.49 -18.96
C GLN A 408 22.30 6.99 -17.61
N PRO A 409 21.65 5.81 -17.57
CA PRO A 409 21.09 5.30 -16.34
C PRO A 409 22.19 4.94 -15.33
N VAL A 410 21.93 5.21 -14.06
CA VAL A 410 22.76 4.73 -12.95
C VAL A 410 22.52 3.24 -12.78
N LEU A 411 23.56 2.44 -13.02
CA LEU A 411 23.45 1.00 -12.86
C LEU A 411 23.41 0.65 -11.35
N PRO A 412 22.52 -0.25 -10.95
CA PRO A 412 22.42 -0.67 -9.56
C PRO A 412 23.70 -1.37 -9.11
N THR A 413 24.31 -0.90 -8.02
CA THR A 413 25.50 -1.49 -7.40
C THR A 413 25.22 -2.89 -6.79
N ARG A 414 23.94 -3.18 -6.52
CA ARG A 414 23.48 -4.47 -5.99
C ARG A 414 22.54 -5.14 -6.97
N ARG A 415 22.80 -6.41 -7.24
CA ARG A 415 21.92 -7.23 -8.09
C ARG A 415 20.50 -7.34 -7.51
N ARG A 416 19.54 -7.58 -8.37
CA ARG A 416 18.14 -7.77 -8.01
C ARG A 416 18.02 -8.95 -7.03
N ALA A 417 17.17 -8.83 -6.01
CA ALA A 417 16.93 -9.93 -5.08
C ALA A 417 16.39 -11.15 -5.83
N GLY A 418 16.97 -12.33 -5.57
CA GLY A 418 16.64 -13.58 -6.28
C GLY A 418 17.51 -13.88 -7.51
N THR A 419 18.45 -13.00 -7.88
CA THR A 419 19.39 -13.21 -8.99
C THR A 419 20.81 -13.55 -8.52
N GLY A 420 20.99 -13.90 -7.25
CA GLY A 420 22.28 -14.19 -6.67
C GLY A 420 23.16 -12.93 -6.48
N CYS A 421 24.40 -13.13 -6.07
CA CYS A 421 25.41 -12.08 -6.01
C CYS A 421 26.66 -12.49 -6.80
N ILE A 422 27.37 -11.50 -7.36
CA ILE A 422 28.67 -11.69 -7.98
C ILE A 422 29.66 -10.83 -7.21
N THR A 423 30.75 -11.44 -6.75
CA THR A 423 31.83 -10.78 -6.01
C THR A 423 33.13 -11.04 -6.75
N GLN A 424 33.91 -10.01 -6.97
CA GLN A 424 35.26 -10.15 -7.46
C GLN A 424 36.16 -10.58 -6.32
N ILE A 425 36.82 -11.73 -6.47
CA ILE A 425 37.73 -12.29 -5.46
C ILE A 425 39.15 -11.73 -5.66
N ASN A 426 39.59 -11.64 -6.91
CA ASN A 426 40.84 -11.03 -7.33
C ASN A 426 40.72 -10.51 -8.76
N ASP A 427 41.82 -9.99 -9.31
CA ASP A 427 41.85 -9.36 -10.66
C ASP A 427 41.43 -10.30 -11.80
N HIS A 428 41.41 -11.61 -11.58
CA HIS A 428 41.15 -12.62 -12.60
C HIS A 428 40.08 -13.65 -12.18
N LEU A 429 39.39 -13.44 -11.05
CA LEU A 429 38.41 -14.42 -10.55
C LEU A 429 37.18 -13.75 -9.97
N PHE A 430 36.02 -14.14 -10.47
CA PHE A 430 34.71 -13.72 -9.99
C PHE A 430 33.98 -14.93 -9.39
N GLU A 431 33.32 -14.73 -8.24
CA GLU A 431 32.43 -15.70 -7.58
C GLU A 431 30.98 -15.27 -7.79
N GLY A 432 30.19 -16.13 -8.40
CA GLY A 432 28.73 -16.03 -8.43
C GLY A 432 28.12 -16.93 -7.36
N ARG A 433 27.30 -16.39 -6.48
CA ARG A 433 26.64 -17.14 -5.39
C ARG A 433 25.13 -17.00 -5.44
N TYR A 434 24.43 -18.12 -5.32
CA TYR A 434 22.99 -18.16 -5.17
C TYR A 434 22.59 -18.91 -3.91
N SER A 435 21.67 -18.36 -3.12
CA SER A 435 21.31 -18.88 -1.78
C SER A 435 19.79 -18.84 -1.58
N PRO A 436 19.02 -19.74 -2.23
CA PRO A 436 17.58 -19.84 -2.03
C PRO A 436 17.23 -20.42 -0.65
N MET A 437 16.00 -20.17 -0.21
CA MET A 437 15.42 -20.86 0.94
C MET A 437 15.03 -22.29 0.53
N TRP A 438 15.54 -23.29 1.23
CA TRP A 438 15.27 -24.70 0.97
C TRP A 438 14.06 -25.22 1.74
N ILE A 439 13.65 -26.49 1.50
CA ILE A 439 12.45 -27.11 2.12
C ILE A 439 12.60 -27.23 3.64
N ASP A 440 13.81 -27.34 4.15
CA ASP A 440 14.17 -27.40 5.57
C ASP A 440 14.08 -26.03 6.27
N GLY A 441 13.71 -24.97 5.53
CA GLY A 441 13.63 -23.61 6.05
C GLY A 441 15.00 -22.92 6.21
N LYS A 442 16.09 -23.54 5.72
CA LYS A 442 17.43 -22.95 5.74
C LYS A 442 17.84 -22.46 4.35
N LYS A 443 18.79 -21.52 4.31
CA LYS A 443 19.40 -21.09 3.05
C LYS A 443 20.49 -22.07 2.63
N HIS A 444 20.36 -22.64 1.47
CA HIS A 444 21.40 -23.44 0.84
C HIS A 444 22.10 -22.61 -0.22
N SER A 445 23.43 -22.47 -0.11
CA SER A 445 24.26 -21.67 -1.01
C SER A 445 25.05 -22.58 -1.94
N ARG A 446 25.05 -22.25 -3.24
CA ARG A 446 25.99 -22.80 -4.23
C ARG A 446 26.72 -21.67 -4.93
N ASN A 447 27.96 -21.90 -5.32
CA ASN A 447 28.84 -20.92 -5.93
C ASN A 447 29.28 -21.42 -7.31
N VAL A 448 29.50 -20.45 -8.22
CA VAL A 448 30.16 -20.64 -9.51
C VAL A 448 31.32 -19.69 -9.62
N TYR A 449 32.34 -20.05 -10.38
CA TYR A 449 33.54 -19.24 -10.57
C TYR A 449 33.80 -19.02 -12.05
N ALA A 450 34.32 -17.86 -12.41
CA ALA A 450 34.71 -17.52 -13.75
C ALA A 450 35.83 -16.46 -13.77
N HIS A 451 36.54 -16.36 -14.90
CA HIS A 451 37.62 -15.41 -15.07
C HIS A 451 37.14 -14.02 -15.47
N THR A 452 35.92 -13.89 -16.03
CA THR A 452 35.30 -12.61 -16.36
C THR A 452 33.96 -12.49 -15.64
N ARG A 453 33.51 -11.26 -15.47
CA ARG A 453 32.22 -10.96 -14.84
C ARG A 453 31.05 -11.49 -15.67
N GLU A 454 31.15 -11.34 -16.99
CA GLU A 454 30.13 -11.78 -17.97
C GLU A 454 29.97 -13.30 -17.93
N GLU A 455 31.06 -14.04 -17.98
CA GLU A 455 31.07 -15.50 -17.88
C GLU A 455 30.51 -15.98 -16.52
N CYS A 456 30.86 -15.27 -15.45
CA CYS A 456 30.31 -15.56 -14.11
C CYS A 456 28.81 -15.33 -14.05
N GLU A 457 28.32 -14.32 -14.77
CA GLU A 457 26.90 -14.00 -14.86
C GLU A 457 26.11 -15.08 -15.59
N GLU A 458 26.63 -15.60 -16.69
CA GLU A 458 26.04 -16.71 -17.44
C GLU A 458 25.99 -18.00 -16.61
N LYS A 459 27.12 -18.38 -16.01
CA LYS A 459 27.20 -19.56 -15.11
C LYS A 459 26.25 -19.42 -13.94
N LEU A 460 26.11 -18.21 -13.37
CA LEU A 460 25.19 -17.96 -12.26
C LEU A 460 23.72 -18.08 -12.71
N LYS A 461 23.37 -17.66 -13.93
CA LYS A 461 22.00 -17.86 -14.48
C LYS A 461 21.66 -19.32 -14.58
N VAL A 462 22.58 -20.15 -15.10
CA VAL A 462 22.41 -21.62 -15.19
C VAL A 462 22.23 -22.23 -13.81
N LEU A 463 23.11 -21.91 -12.84
CA LEU A 463 23.02 -22.39 -11.47
C LEU A 463 21.67 -22.04 -10.81
N ILE A 464 21.15 -20.83 -11.06
CA ILE A 464 19.86 -20.41 -10.52
C ILE A 464 18.71 -21.26 -11.06
N VAL A 465 18.74 -21.59 -12.36
CA VAL A 465 17.72 -22.45 -13.00
C VAL A 465 17.79 -23.86 -12.42
N GLU A 466 18.97 -24.44 -12.32
CA GLU A 466 19.19 -25.77 -11.74
C GLU A 466 18.68 -25.87 -10.31
N MET A 467 19.08 -24.95 -9.45
CA MET A 467 18.65 -24.96 -8.04
C MET A 467 17.16 -24.71 -7.87
N LYS A 468 16.52 -23.94 -8.77
CA LYS A 468 15.07 -23.76 -8.78
C LYS A 468 14.34 -25.03 -9.21
N SER A 469 14.84 -25.75 -10.23
CA SER A 469 14.25 -27.01 -10.67
C SER A 469 14.36 -28.10 -9.60
N GLU A 470 15.53 -28.27 -8.98
CA GLU A 470 15.73 -29.18 -7.85
C GLU A 470 14.75 -28.87 -6.69
N LEU A 471 14.62 -27.60 -6.34
CA LEU A 471 13.71 -27.16 -5.28
C LEU A 471 12.23 -27.47 -5.62
N ALA A 472 11.85 -27.29 -6.88
CA ALA A 472 10.49 -27.59 -7.35
C ALA A 472 10.20 -29.10 -7.30
N GLU A 473 11.16 -29.94 -7.68
CA GLU A 473 11.02 -31.41 -7.59
C GLU A 473 10.89 -31.90 -6.15
N LEU A 474 11.75 -31.40 -5.27
CA LEU A 474 11.70 -31.73 -3.85
C LEU A 474 10.35 -31.31 -3.23
N LYS A 475 9.80 -30.17 -3.61
CA LYS A 475 8.47 -29.73 -3.16
C LYS A 475 7.36 -30.66 -3.66
N LYS A 476 7.44 -31.12 -4.91
CA LYS A 476 6.50 -32.10 -5.45
C LYS A 476 6.57 -33.44 -4.72
N GLN A 477 7.78 -33.89 -4.39
CA GLN A 477 8.00 -35.12 -3.61
C GLN A 477 7.41 -34.99 -2.19
N LYS A 478 7.66 -33.88 -1.53
CA LYS A 478 7.11 -33.64 -0.19
C LYS A 478 5.59 -33.57 -0.19
N ALA A 479 4.97 -32.89 -1.17
CA ALA A 479 3.53 -32.82 -1.34
C ALA A 479 2.92 -34.20 -1.60
N LYS A 480 3.57 -35.05 -2.39
CA LYS A 480 3.14 -36.45 -2.62
C LYS A 480 3.24 -37.30 -1.34
N ALA A 481 4.29 -37.14 -0.55
CA ALA A 481 4.44 -37.86 0.71
C ALA A 481 3.39 -37.44 1.76
N GLU A 482 3.07 -36.15 1.83
CA GLU A 482 2.03 -35.62 2.71
C GLU A 482 0.61 -36.08 2.30
N SER A 483 0.34 -36.23 1.00
CA SER A 483 -0.94 -36.75 0.51
C SER A 483 -1.13 -38.25 0.72
N GLN A 484 -0.05 -39.03 0.87
CA GLN A 484 -0.10 -40.45 1.18
C GLN A 484 -0.22 -40.77 2.68
N THR A 485 0.01 -39.80 3.55
CA THR A 485 -0.05 -39.93 5.02
C THR A 485 -1.40 -39.49 5.64
N GLN A 486 -2.36 -39.05 4.85
CA GLN A 486 -3.72 -38.81 5.37
C GLN A 486 -4.50 -40.15 5.41
N PRO A 487 -5.02 -40.58 6.58
CA PRO A 487 -5.86 -41.76 6.68
C PRO A 487 -7.18 -41.53 5.91
N PRO A 488 -7.77 -42.58 5.30
CA PRO A 488 -9.02 -42.46 4.56
C PRO A 488 -10.16 -42.03 5.49
N ASP A 489 -10.84 -40.97 5.09
CA ASP A 489 -12.02 -40.41 5.78
C ASP A 489 -13.02 -41.52 6.14
N GLY A 490 -13.26 -41.66 7.44
CA GLY A 490 -14.23 -42.59 7.97
C GLY A 490 -15.64 -42.30 7.45
N LYS A 491 -16.23 -43.29 6.84
CA LYS A 491 -17.63 -43.39 6.39
C LYS A 491 -18.57 -42.84 7.50
N LYS A 492 -19.24 -41.73 7.22
CA LYS A 492 -20.43 -41.32 7.97
C LYS A 492 -21.52 -42.40 7.80
N SER A 493 -21.73 -43.20 8.81
CA SER A 493 -22.89 -44.10 8.91
C SER A 493 -24.16 -43.26 9.11
N ASN A 494 -25.01 -43.28 8.12
CA ASN A 494 -26.43 -42.94 8.23
C ASN A 494 -27.10 -43.85 9.27
N LYS A 495 -27.56 -43.31 10.38
CA LYS A 495 -28.63 -43.92 11.18
C LYS A 495 -29.88 -43.06 11.03
N ALA A 496 -30.72 -43.50 10.13
CA ALA A 496 -32.16 -43.21 10.19
C ALA A 496 -32.78 -44.08 11.30
N GLY A 497 -33.70 -43.54 12.05
CA GLY A 497 -34.47 -44.31 13.04
C GLY A 497 -35.29 -43.37 13.90
N LYS A 498 -36.47 -43.03 13.46
CA LYS A 498 -37.83 -43.38 13.89
C LYS A 498 -38.18 -43.13 15.37
N SER A 499 -39.16 -42.24 15.50
CA SER A 499 -40.37 -42.25 16.37
C SER A 499 -40.19 -42.35 17.89
N LYS A 500 -40.58 -41.38 18.62
CA LYS A 500 -41.87 -41.15 19.23
C LYS A 500 -41.99 -39.74 19.71
#